data_d9c038bc8964176a91824d30a62ba61c
#
_entry.id   d9c038bc8964176a91824d30a62ba61c
#
_cell.length_a   1.000
_cell.length_b   1.000
_cell.length_c   1.000
_cell.angle_alpha   90.00
_cell.angle_beta   90.00
_cell.angle_gamma   90.00
#
_symmetry.space_group_name_H-M   'P 1'
#
loop_
_entity.id
_entity.type
_entity.pdbx_description
1 polymer ?
#
loop_
_entity_poly.entity_id
_entity_poly.type
_entity_poly.pdbx_seq_one_letter_code
_entity_poly.pdbx_strand_id
1 'polypeptide(L)'
;MPYPHQVVIVIPVYKPFPDPEEIRALRRAVSVFSRHPIRLLGPDDIDYSVYLDAGIDRCSIIQMPGHHFRGIKAYNRLLCSKGFYAIFDVFEYILIFQTDAWVFRDELSEWCERGYDYIGSPWLWRPERVKNSQILDLWPLMKGRVGNGGVSLRKIKVMKKYALLARIFFALTAKNEDFIWLLVSLLPGVRIKKPNADEALKFCIEMEPEEALNRTGSLPFTVHAYMRYGADYWKAYMPD
;
A
#
# COMPACT_ATOMS: atom_id res chain seq x y z
N MET A 1 -0.40 27.32 -9.04
CA MET A 1 -1.58 26.44 -9.07
C MET A 1 -1.14 25.10 -8.51
N PRO A 2 -1.81 24.50 -7.54
CA PRO A 2 -1.49 23.14 -7.16
C PRO A 2 -1.70 22.28 -8.42
N TYR A 3 -0.73 21.43 -8.72
CA TYR A 3 -0.81 20.53 -9.87
C TYR A 3 -2.03 19.64 -9.72
N PRO A 4 -3.00 19.67 -10.66
CA PRO A 4 -4.27 18.94 -10.49
C PRO A 4 -4.12 17.42 -10.42
N HIS A 5 -2.87 16.89 -10.55
CA HIS A 5 -2.62 15.45 -10.61
C HIS A 5 -1.29 15.06 -9.94
N GLN A 6 -1.02 15.57 -8.74
CA GLN A 6 0.19 15.17 -8.01
C GLN A 6 0.19 13.68 -7.63
N VAL A 7 -0.98 13.13 -7.26
CA VAL A 7 -1.09 11.75 -6.77
C VAL A 7 -2.35 11.09 -7.29
N VAL A 8 -2.27 9.78 -7.55
CA VAL A 8 -3.41 8.90 -7.81
C VAL A 8 -3.49 7.83 -6.72
N ILE A 9 -4.71 7.52 -6.29
CA ILE A 9 -4.99 6.43 -5.36
C ILE A 9 -5.39 5.21 -6.19
N VAL A 10 -4.66 4.11 -6.03
CA VAL A 10 -4.94 2.86 -6.71
C VAL A 10 -5.38 1.82 -5.68
N ILE A 11 -6.62 1.38 -5.81
CA ILE A 11 -7.25 0.38 -4.95
C ILE A 11 -7.29 -0.94 -5.72
N PRO A 12 -6.42 -1.90 -5.41
CA PRO A 12 -6.45 -3.21 -6.06
C PRO A 12 -7.61 -4.04 -5.55
N VAL A 13 -8.35 -4.65 -6.48
CA VAL A 13 -9.46 -5.56 -6.19
C VAL A 13 -9.33 -6.83 -7.03
N TYR A 14 -9.75 -7.95 -6.48
CA TYR A 14 -9.69 -9.26 -7.16
C TYR A 14 -10.84 -10.18 -6.76
N LYS A 15 -11.68 -9.76 -5.83
CA LYS A 15 -12.85 -10.52 -5.36
C LYS A 15 -14.11 -9.98 -6.04
N PRO A 16 -14.94 -10.82 -6.68
CA PRO A 16 -16.26 -10.38 -7.11
C PRO A 16 -17.22 -10.11 -5.93
N PHE A 17 -16.93 -10.72 -4.76
CA PHE A 17 -17.69 -10.58 -3.52
C PHE A 17 -16.73 -10.23 -2.38
N PRO A 18 -16.40 -8.94 -2.19
CA PRO A 18 -15.57 -8.49 -1.05
C PRO A 18 -16.33 -8.63 0.27
N ASP A 19 -15.58 -8.70 1.38
CA ASP A 19 -16.17 -8.75 2.70
C ASP A 19 -16.88 -7.42 3.04
N PRO A 20 -17.94 -7.42 3.88
CA PRO A 20 -18.64 -6.19 4.27
C PRO A 20 -17.71 -5.10 4.83
N GLU A 21 -16.69 -5.49 5.61
CA GLU A 21 -15.69 -4.55 6.15
C GLU A 21 -14.78 -3.98 5.04
N GLU A 22 -14.46 -4.73 4.00
CA GLU A 22 -13.72 -4.20 2.84
C GLU A 22 -14.57 -3.14 2.10
N ILE A 23 -15.88 -3.35 1.98
CA ILE A 23 -16.80 -2.37 1.37
C ILE A 23 -16.95 -1.14 2.26
N ARG A 24 -17.04 -1.31 3.59
CA ARG A 24 -17.08 -0.20 4.54
C ARG A 24 -15.80 0.64 4.43
N ALA A 25 -14.64 0.01 4.40
CA ALA A 25 -13.34 0.68 4.24
C ALA A 25 -13.22 1.38 2.88
N LEU A 26 -13.73 0.77 1.81
CA LEU A 26 -13.77 1.37 0.48
C LEU A 26 -14.64 2.64 0.46
N ARG A 27 -15.86 2.59 1.00
CA ARG A 27 -16.74 3.76 1.11
C ARG A 27 -16.07 4.89 1.90
N ARG A 28 -15.39 4.54 2.99
CA ARG A 28 -14.61 5.49 3.77
C ARG A 28 -13.51 6.13 2.93
N ALA A 29 -12.74 5.32 2.19
CA ALA A 29 -11.68 5.82 1.32
C ALA A 29 -12.21 6.75 0.23
N VAL A 30 -13.31 6.39 -0.43
CA VAL A 30 -13.98 7.23 -1.45
C VAL A 30 -14.42 8.57 -0.85
N SER A 31 -15.01 8.56 0.34
CA SER A 31 -15.45 9.78 1.01
C SER A 31 -14.29 10.68 1.41
N VAL A 32 -13.27 10.13 2.10
CA VAL A 32 -12.12 10.91 2.60
C VAL A 32 -11.27 11.43 1.47
N PHE A 33 -11.03 10.62 0.46
CA PHE A 33 -10.18 10.97 -0.68
C PHE A 33 -10.94 11.61 -1.85
N SER A 34 -12.11 12.19 -1.61
CA SER A 34 -12.99 12.75 -2.65
C SER A 34 -12.34 13.82 -3.54
N ARG A 35 -11.24 14.44 -3.08
CA ARG A 35 -10.47 15.44 -3.83
C ARG A 35 -9.34 14.85 -4.68
N HIS A 36 -9.09 13.55 -4.58
CA HIS A 36 -8.01 12.87 -5.27
C HIS A 36 -8.54 11.92 -6.33
N PRO A 37 -7.85 11.74 -7.47
CA PRO A 37 -8.20 10.71 -8.44
C PRO A 37 -8.08 9.32 -7.82
N ILE A 38 -9.18 8.58 -7.77
CA ILE A 38 -9.21 7.17 -7.35
C ILE A 38 -9.28 6.30 -8.61
N ARG A 39 -8.52 5.21 -8.64
CA ARG A 39 -8.57 4.17 -9.66
C ARG A 39 -8.72 2.82 -9.00
N LEU A 40 -9.78 2.12 -9.34
CA LEU A 40 -9.95 0.72 -8.98
C LEU A 40 -9.17 -0.13 -9.99
N LEU A 41 -8.27 -0.96 -9.53
CA LEU A 41 -7.44 -1.82 -10.38
C LEU A 41 -7.82 -3.28 -10.15
N GLY A 42 -8.29 -3.96 -11.16
CA GLY A 42 -8.71 -5.36 -11.02
C GLY A 42 -8.69 -6.16 -12.32
N PRO A 43 -9.03 -7.46 -12.24
CA PRO A 43 -9.07 -8.35 -13.40
C PRO A 43 -10.21 -8.01 -14.34
N ASP A 44 -10.06 -8.36 -15.61
CA ASP A 44 -11.05 -8.13 -16.66
C ASP A 44 -12.24 -9.14 -16.65
N ASP A 45 -12.19 -10.12 -15.76
CA ASP A 45 -13.11 -11.25 -15.68
C ASP A 45 -13.97 -11.29 -14.40
N ILE A 46 -14.13 -10.16 -13.67
CA ILE A 46 -15.02 -10.07 -12.49
C ILE A 46 -16.15 -9.05 -12.68
N ASP A 47 -17.23 -9.22 -11.90
CA ASP A 47 -18.27 -8.21 -11.75
C ASP A 47 -17.84 -7.11 -10.77
N TYR A 48 -17.99 -5.87 -11.22
CA TYR A 48 -17.64 -4.67 -10.43
C TYR A 48 -18.84 -3.99 -9.78
N SER A 49 -20.06 -4.53 -9.92
CA SER A 49 -21.30 -3.87 -9.44
C SER A 49 -21.22 -3.46 -7.98
N VAL A 50 -20.72 -4.34 -7.10
CA VAL A 50 -20.59 -4.07 -5.67
C VAL A 50 -19.64 -2.88 -5.37
N TYR A 51 -18.63 -2.66 -6.20
CA TYR A 51 -17.69 -1.55 -6.05
C TYR A 51 -18.30 -0.24 -6.59
N LEU A 52 -19.10 -0.31 -7.65
CA LEU A 52 -19.87 0.84 -8.15
C LEU A 52 -20.89 1.31 -7.09
N ASP A 53 -21.58 0.37 -6.45
CA ASP A 53 -22.50 0.65 -5.33
C ASP A 53 -21.81 1.23 -4.09
N ALA A 54 -20.49 1.02 -3.97
CA ALA A 54 -19.67 1.63 -2.93
C ALA A 54 -19.21 3.07 -3.27
N GLY A 55 -19.59 3.60 -4.44
CA GLY A 55 -19.30 4.98 -4.84
C GLY A 55 -18.11 5.15 -5.80
N ILE A 56 -17.64 4.05 -6.41
CA ILE A 56 -16.61 4.13 -7.46
C ILE A 56 -17.27 4.41 -8.81
N ASP A 57 -16.77 5.41 -9.53
CA ASP A 57 -17.19 5.67 -10.90
C ASP A 57 -16.70 4.58 -11.86
N ARG A 58 -17.55 4.17 -12.79
CA ARG A 58 -17.20 3.17 -13.82
C ARG A 58 -15.97 3.57 -14.64
N CYS A 59 -15.81 4.85 -14.96
CA CYS A 59 -14.64 5.35 -15.68
C CYS A 59 -13.33 5.34 -14.85
N SER A 60 -13.44 5.10 -13.55
CA SER A 60 -12.29 4.95 -12.64
C SER A 60 -11.75 3.53 -12.55
N ILE A 61 -12.40 2.56 -13.21
CA ILE A 61 -11.99 1.15 -13.20
C ILE A 61 -10.94 0.91 -14.28
N ILE A 62 -9.78 0.42 -13.87
CA ILE A 62 -8.71 -0.06 -14.76
C ILE A 62 -8.73 -1.59 -14.73
N GLN A 63 -9.15 -2.18 -15.82
CA GLN A 63 -9.16 -3.62 -15.98
C GLN A 63 -7.84 -4.10 -16.59
N MET A 64 -7.31 -5.19 -16.05
CA MET A 64 -6.11 -5.85 -16.54
C MET A 64 -6.36 -7.35 -16.69
N PRO A 65 -5.56 -8.05 -17.52
CA PRO A 65 -5.68 -9.50 -17.66
C PRO A 65 -5.68 -10.23 -16.32
N GLY A 66 -6.67 -11.09 -16.09
CA GLY A 66 -6.91 -11.76 -14.80
C GLY A 66 -5.72 -12.53 -14.25
N HIS A 67 -4.76 -12.96 -15.13
CA HIS A 67 -3.56 -13.64 -14.66
C HIS A 67 -2.68 -12.80 -13.70
N HIS A 68 -2.79 -11.47 -13.70
CA HIS A 68 -2.08 -10.59 -12.75
C HIS A 68 -2.62 -10.67 -11.33
N PHE A 69 -3.84 -11.16 -11.15
CA PHE A 69 -4.54 -11.24 -9.87
C PHE A 69 -4.69 -12.68 -9.36
N ARG A 70 -4.13 -13.67 -10.05
CA ARG A 70 -4.16 -15.08 -9.62
C ARG A 70 -3.16 -15.34 -8.50
N GLY A 71 -3.51 -14.84 -7.31
CA GLY A 71 -2.75 -15.00 -6.08
C GLY A 71 -1.64 -13.97 -5.87
N ILE A 72 -1.12 -13.95 -4.65
CA ILE A 72 -0.16 -12.96 -4.15
C ILE A 72 1.08 -12.83 -5.04
N LYS A 73 1.61 -13.96 -5.55
CA LYS A 73 2.83 -13.96 -6.38
C LYS A 73 2.63 -13.20 -7.71
N ALA A 74 1.46 -13.36 -8.35
CA ALA A 74 1.16 -12.69 -9.61
C ALA A 74 1.02 -11.17 -9.39
N TYR A 75 0.32 -10.78 -8.35
CA TYR A 75 0.16 -9.37 -7.96
C TYR A 75 1.50 -8.73 -7.58
N ASN A 76 2.33 -9.40 -6.78
CA ASN A 76 3.68 -8.91 -6.44
C ASN A 76 4.55 -8.70 -7.69
N ARG A 77 4.46 -9.61 -8.67
CA ARG A 77 5.15 -9.46 -9.97
C ARG A 77 4.69 -8.21 -10.72
N LEU A 78 3.38 -7.92 -10.69
CA LEU A 78 2.82 -6.73 -11.32
C LEU A 78 3.42 -5.48 -10.68
N LEU A 79 3.41 -5.35 -9.35
CA LEU A 79 3.94 -4.21 -8.60
C LEU A 79 5.47 -4.03 -8.70
N CYS A 80 6.21 -5.05 -9.13
CA CYS A 80 7.63 -4.95 -9.46
C CYS A 80 7.89 -4.55 -10.92
N SER A 81 6.84 -4.32 -11.73
CA SER A 81 7.01 -4.08 -13.18
C SER A 81 7.01 -2.59 -13.52
N LYS A 82 7.84 -2.22 -14.52
CA LYS A 82 7.84 -0.87 -15.08
C LYS A 82 6.50 -0.53 -15.75
N GLY A 83 5.86 -1.54 -16.38
CA GLY A 83 4.57 -1.38 -17.06
C GLY A 83 3.45 -0.96 -16.14
N PHE A 84 3.41 -1.50 -14.92
CA PHE A 84 2.43 -1.09 -13.92
C PHE A 84 2.52 0.42 -13.61
N TYR A 85 3.70 0.91 -13.29
CA TYR A 85 3.87 2.35 -12.99
C TYR A 85 3.68 3.24 -14.21
N ALA A 86 3.92 2.73 -15.42
CA ALA A 86 3.73 3.50 -16.66
C ALA A 86 2.26 3.82 -16.95
N ILE A 87 1.31 3.04 -16.43
CA ILE A 87 -0.14 3.33 -16.54
C ILE A 87 -0.47 4.68 -15.88
N PHE A 88 0.32 5.08 -14.88
CA PHE A 88 0.08 6.25 -14.05
C PHE A 88 1.09 7.39 -14.30
N ASP A 89 1.74 7.43 -15.46
CA ASP A 89 2.83 8.38 -15.77
C ASP A 89 2.46 9.86 -15.72
N VAL A 90 1.18 10.17 -15.79
CA VAL A 90 0.67 11.55 -15.67
C VAL A 90 0.69 12.08 -14.24
N PHE A 91 0.93 11.20 -13.25
CA PHE A 91 1.02 11.53 -11.83
C PHE A 91 2.47 11.48 -11.34
N GLU A 92 2.78 12.24 -10.30
CA GLU A 92 4.07 12.16 -9.62
C GLU A 92 4.13 10.96 -8.66
N TYR A 93 3.04 10.75 -7.93
CA TYR A 93 2.92 9.70 -6.91
C TYR A 93 1.75 8.76 -7.19
N ILE A 94 1.88 7.55 -6.69
CA ILE A 94 0.82 6.56 -6.56
C ILE A 94 0.68 6.14 -5.10
N LEU A 95 -0.54 6.23 -4.55
CA LEU A 95 -0.89 5.58 -3.29
C LEU A 95 -1.51 4.23 -3.61
N ILE A 96 -0.84 3.14 -3.28
CA ILE A 96 -1.48 1.82 -3.21
C ILE A 96 -2.29 1.79 -1.92
N PHE A 97 -3.57 1.47 -1.99
CA PHE A 97 -4.47 1.41 -0.85
C PHE A 97 -5.35 0.18 -0.97
N GLN A 98 -5.02 -0.89 -0.24
CA GLN A 98 -5.78 -2.15 -0.27
C GLN A 98 -7.11 -2.01 0.47
N THR A 99 -8.07 -2.87 0.14
CA THR A 99 -9.45 -2.82 0.68
C THR A 99 -9.55 -3.17 2.17
N ASP A 100 -8.52 -3.80 2.74
CA ASP A 100 -8.37 -4.07 4.17
C ASP A 100 -7.63 -2.95 4.93
N ALA A 101 -7.55 -1.77 4.33
CA ALA A 101 -6.97 -0.58 4.94
C ALA A 101 -8.07 0.43 5.33
N TRP A 102 -7.78 1.25 6.33
CA TRP A 102 -8.65 2.34 6.77
C TRP A 102 -7.90 3.67 6.75
N VAL A 103 -8.59 4.73 6.34
CA VAL A 103 -8.07 6.10 6.37
C VAL A 103 -8.84 6.92 7.41
N PHE A 104 -8.11 7.60 8.29
CA PHE A 104 -8.70 8.44 9.33
C PHE A 104 -9.05 9.84 8.83
N ARG A 105 -8.17 10.46 8.05
CA ARG A 105 -8.29 11.84 7.53
C ARG A 105 -7.50 12.01 6.24
N ASP A 106 -7.78 13.04 5.46
CA ASP A 106 -7.04 13.32 4.21
C ASP A 106 -5.79 14.16 4.49
N GLU A 107 -4.65 13.50 4.54
CA GLU A 107 -3.31 14.10 4.63
C GLU A 107 -2.44 13.76 3.39
N LEU A 108 -3.07 13.25 2.31
CA LEU A 108 -2.31 12.67 1.21
C LEU A 108 -1.40 13.69 0.51
N SER A 109 -1.87 14.92 0.31
CA SER A 109 -1.04 15.98 -0.28
C SER A 109 0.17 16.32 0.59
N GLU A 110 0.00 16.40 1.91
CA GLU A 110 1.08 16.68 2.86
C GLU A 110 2.14 15.58 2.82
N TRP A 111 1.72 14.31 2.70
CA TRP A 111 2.65 13.18 2.56
C TRP A 111 3.42 13.23 1.23
N CYS A 112 2.82 13.68 0.14
CA CYS A 112 3.51 13.91 -1.12
C CYS A 112 4.57 15.02 -1.00
N GLU A 113 4.25 16.12 -0.30
CA GLU A 113 5.16 17.27 -0.10
C GLU A 113 6.42 16.90 0.71
N ARG A 114 6.38 15.89 1.58
CA ARG A 114 7.57 15.38 2.29
C ARG A 114 8.62 14.78 1.36
N GLY A 115 8.25 14.47 0.13
CA GLY A 115 9.16 14.09 -0.95
C GLY A 115 9.86 12.76 -0.72
N TYR A 116 9.23 11.79 -0.03
CA TYR A 116 9.73 10.43 0.04
C TYR A 116 9.50 9.71 -1.29
N ASP A 117 10.43 8.83 -1.66
CA ASP A 117 10.29 8.01 -2.86
C ASP A 117 9.44 6.76 -2.59
N TYR A 118 9.45 6.29 -1.35
CA TYR A 118 8.62 5.19 -0.86
C TYR A 118 8.33 5.36 0.64
N ILE A 119 7.07 5.28 1.02
CA ILE A 119 6.62 5.18 2.40
C ILE A 119 5.49 4.17 2.52
N GLY A 120 5.53 3.34 3.53
CA GLY A 120 4.52 2.37 3.96
C GLY A 120 4.70 2.11 5.45
N SER A 121 3.94 1.18 6.03
CA SER A 121 4.11 0.82 7.44
C SER A 121 5.50 0.23 7.72
N PRO A 122 6.15 0.55 8.84
CA PRO A 122 7.38 -0.12 9.24
C PRO A 122 7.07 -1.52 9.80
N TRP A 123 8.02 -2.45 9.64
CA TRP A 123 7.92 -3.78 10.24
C TRP A 123 8.28 -3.74 11.72
N LEU A 124 7.24 -3.74 12.59
CA LEU A 124 7.37 -3.74 14.06
C LEU A 124 7.15 -5.10 14.70
N TRP A 125 7.12 -6.17 13.93
CA TRP A 125 6.80 -7.50 14.43
C TRP A 125 7.71 -7.90 15.59
N ARG A 126 7.12 -8.61 16.53
CA ARG A 126 7.89 -9.36 17.53
C ARG A 126 8.21 -10.74 16.95
N PRO A 127 9.47 -11.20 17.02
CA PRO A 127 9.86 -12.51 16.50
C PRO A 127 8.96 -13.65 17.00
N GLU A 128 8.48 -13.56 18.23
CA GLU A 128 7.61 -14.55 18.85
C GLU A 128 6.25 -14.73 18.15
N ARG A 129 5.80 -13.71 17.42
CA ARG A 129 4.55 -13.73 16.64
C ARG A 129 4.73 -14.22 15.22
N VAL A 130 5.96 -14.37 14.77
CA VAL A 130 6.26 -14.81 13.40
C VAL A 130 6.29 -16.33 13.35
N LYS A 131 5.23 -16.95 12.84
CA LYS A 131 5.14 -18.41 12.69
C LYS A 131 5.94 -18.98 11.51
N ASN A 132 6.44 -18.14 10.62
CA ASN A 132 7.14 -18.55 9.39
C ASN A 132 8.65 -18.42 9.56
N SER A 133 9.37 -19.55 9.59
CA SER A 133 10.83 -19.59 9.75
C SER A 133 11.58 -18.77 8.68
N GLN A 134 11.12 -18.76 7.43
CA GLN A 134 11.74 -17.99 6.36
C GLN A 134 11.69 -16.47 6.56
N ILE A 135 10.70 -15.98 7.31
CA ILE A 135 10.60 -14.57 7.68
C ILE A 135 11.52 -14.28 8.86
N LEU A 136 11.65 -15.22 9.80
CA LEU A 136 12.58 -15.08 10.94
C LEU A 136 14.03 -14.90 10.49
N ASP A 137 14.47 -15.62 9.46
CA ASP A 137 15.82 -15.49 8.90
C ASP A 137 16.09 -14.09 8.30
N LEU A 138 15.03 -13.42 7.80
CA LEU A 138 15.10 -12.08 7.21
C LEU A 138 14.83 -10.96 8.22
N TRP A 139 14.41 -11.31 9.42
CA TRP A 139 14.01 -10.38 10.46
C TRP A 139 15.08 -9.31 10.80
N PRO A 140 16.37 -9.65 10.97
CA PRO A 140 17.39 -8.62 11.23
C PRO A 140 17.47 -7.56 10.12
N LEU A 141 17.14 -7.95 8.87
CA LEU A 141 17.11 -7.04 7.74
C LEU A 141 15.85 -6.18 7.69
N MET A 142 14.73 -6.68 8.21
CA MET A 142 13.42 -6.03 8.12
C MET A 142 13.10 -5.14 9.32
N LYS A 143 13.51 -5.55 10.52
CA LYS A 143 13.14 -4.90 11.79
C LYS A 143 13.30 -3.38 11.77
N GLY A 144 12.20 -2.68 12.02
CA GLY A 144 12.17 -1.21 12.09
C GLY A 144 12.39 -0.50 10.75
N ARG A 145 12.49 -1.23 9.64
CA ARG A 145 12.58 -0.62 8.31
C ARG A 145 11.20 -0.42 7.70
N VAL A 146 11.10 0.59 6.87
CA VAL A 146 9.88 0.92 6.14
C VAL A 146 9.74 -0.02 4.94
N GLY A 147 8.63 -0.73 4.91
CA GLY A 147 8.24 -1.66 3.84
C GLY A 147 6.73 -1.62 3.69
N ASN A 148 6.09 -2.73 3.86
CA ASN A 148 4.66 -2.99 3.72
C ASN A 148 3.98 -2.34 2.51
N GLY A 149 3.58 -3.17 1.56
CA GLY A 149 3.05 -2.73 0.27
C GLY A 149 1.54 -2.42 0.26
N GLY A 150 0.78 -2.89 1.25
CA GLY A 150 -0.70 -2.81 1.25
C GLY A 150 -1.24 -1.39 1.34
N VAL A 151 -0.60 -0.53 2.15
CA VAL A 151 -0.74 0.93 2.07
C VAL A 151 0.63 1.54 1.88
N SER A 152 0.88 2.09 0.70
CA SER A 152 2.19 2.69 0.41
C SER A 152 2.11 3.80 -0.63
N LEU A 153 2.74 4.93 -0.33
CA LEU A 153 2.92 6.04 -1.25
C LEU A 153 4.27 5.89 -1.95
N ARG A 154 4.27 5.95 -3.27
CA ARG A 154 5.43 5.64 -4.12
C ARG A 154 5.61 6.71 -5.20
N LYS A 155 6.83 7.19 -5.37
CA LYS A 155 7.18 8.13 -6.44
C LYS A 155 7.35 7.37 -7.76
N ILE A 156 6.44 7.57 -8.71
CA ILE A 156 6.33 6.77 -9.94
C ILE A 156 7.64 6.75 -10.73
N LYS A 157 8.28 7.90 -10.91
CA LYS A 157 9.56 8.01 -11.64
C LYS A 157 10.65 7.15 -11.01
N VAL A 158 10.72 7.08 -9.67
CA VAL A 158 11.74 6.31 -8.96
C VAL A 158 11.47 4.82 -9.05
N MET A 159 10.21 4.41 -8.88
CA MET A 159 9.82 3.00 -9.03
C MET A 159 10.11 2.51 -10.46
N LYS A 160 9.76 3.29 -11.49
CA LYS A 160 10.09 2.96 -12.89
C LYS A 160 11.59 2.84 -13.14
N LYS A 161 12.39 3.73 -12.56
CA LYS A 161 13.85 3.72 -12.72
C LYS A 161 14.47 2.40 -12.23
N TYR A 162 13.99 1.88 -11.11
CA TYR A 162 14.55 0.68 -10.48
C TYR A 162 13.74 -0.60 -10.72
N ALA A 163 12.67 -0.55 -11.52
CA ALA A 163 11.79 -1.70 -11.79
C ALA A 163 12.52 -2.91 -12.38
N LEU A 164 13.56 -2.71 -13.19
CA LEU A 164 14.35 -3.83 -13.72
C LEU A 164 15.05 -4.61 -12.59
N LEU A 165 15.65 -3.89 -11.63
CA LEU A 165 16.26 -4.51 -10.45
C LEU A 165 15.22 -5.25 -9.61
N ALA A 166 14.06 -4.62 -9.37
CA ALA A 166 12.97 -5.25 -8.64
C ALA A 166 12.50 -6.54 -9.33
N ARG A 167 12.40 -6.58 -10.66
CA ARG A 167 12.05 -7.80 -11.41
C ARG A 167 13.10 -8.90 -11.30
N ILE A 168 14.39 -8.53 -11.34
CA ILE A 168 15.49 -9.49 -11.18
C ILE A 168 15.42 -10.11 -9.78
N PHE A 169 15.33 -9.30 -8.71
CA PHE A 169 15.21 -9.82 -7.35
C PHE A 169 13.94 -10.66 -7.16
N PHE A 170 12.81 -10.25 -7.74
CA PHE A 170 11.60 -11.04 -7.69
C PHE A 170 11.78 -12.41 -8.38
N ALA A 171 12.42 -12.45 -9.54
CA ALA A 171 12.69 -13.72 -10.25
C ALA A 171 13.59 -14.66 -9.43
N LEU A 172 14.58 -14.10 -8.72
CA LEU A 172 15.52 -14.88 -7.92
C LEU A 172 14.95 -15.36 -6.59
N THR A 173 14.07 -14.59 -5.96
CA THR A 173 13.65 -14.84 -4.57
C THR A 173 12.17 -15.21 -4.42
N ALA A 174 11.33 -14.82 -5.37
CA ALA A 174 9.86 -14.92 -5.33
C ALA A 174 9.22 -14.39 -4.02
N LYS A 175 9.89 -13.44 -3.34
CA LYS A 175 9.40 -12.80 -2.12
C LYS A 175 8.34 -11.75 -2.44
N ASN A 176 7.67 -11.25 -1.39
CA ASN A 176 6.70 -10.17 -1.53
C ASN A 176 7.36 -8.89 -2.05
N GLU A 177 6.62 -8.09 -2.78
CA GLU A 177 7.15 -6.93 -3.50
C GLU A 177 7.71 -5.84 -2.57
N ASP A 178 7.14 -5.66 -1.40
CA ASP A 178 7.60 -4.75 -0.37
C ASP A 178 9.02 -5.10 0.12
N PHE A 179 9.28 -6.40 0.34
CA PHE A 179 10.61 -6.90 0.65
C PHE A 179 11.57 -6.75 -0.55
N ILE A 180 11.09 -6.98 -1.77
CA ILE A 180 11.88 -6.72 -2.98
C ILE A 180 12.33 -5.26 -3.05
N TRP A 181 11.42 -4.30 -2.80
CA TRP A 181 11.77 -2.89 -2.78
C TRP A 181 12.70 -2.52 -1.62
N LEU A 182 12.65 -3.26 -0.51
CA LEU A 182 13.67 -3.15 0.53
C LEU A 182 15.04 -3.57 -0.01
N LEU A 183 15.15 -4.77 -0.60
CA LEU A 183 16.42 -5.27 -1.16
C LEU A 183 17.01 -4.31 -2.20
N VAL A 184 16.18 -3.84 -3.14
CA VAL A 184 16.60 -2.86 -4.15
C VAL A 184 17.15 -1.59 -3.47
N SER A 185 16.52 -1.11 -2.40
CA SER A 185 16.95 0.12 -1.71
C SER A 185 18.29 -0.02 -0.97
N LEU A 186 18.77 -1.25 -0.75
CA LEU A 186 20.05 -1.54 -0.07
C LEU A 186 21.22 -1.68 -1.04
N LEU A 187 20.98 -1.69 -2.33
CA LEU A 187 22.04 -1.85 -3.32
C LEU A 187 22.93 -0.59 -3.39
N PRO A 188 24.25 -0.75 -3.54
CA PRO A 188 25.14 0.37 -3.82
C PRO A 188 24.70 1.15 -5.06
N GLY A 189 24.67 2.47 -4.96
CA GLY A 189 24.26 3.36 -6.08
C GLY A 189 22.75 3.51 -6.27
N VAL A 190 21.91 2.74 -5.58
CA VAL A 190 20.46 2.96 -5.55
C VAL A 190 20.12 4.01 -4.49
N ARG A 191 19.30 4.98 -4.88
CA ARG A 191 18.83 6.03 -3.97
C ARG A 191 17.30 6.00 -3.99
N ILE A 192 16.71 5.48 -2.93
CA ILE A 192 15.27 5.49 -2.63
C ILE A 192 15.10 6.13 -1.25
N LYS A 193 14.62 7.38 -1.24
CA LYS A 193 14.39 8.13 0.00
C LYS A 193 13.19 7.55 0.73
N LYS A 194 13.41 7.02 1.94
CA LYS A 194 12.39 6.51 2.86
C LYS A 194 12.46 7.25 4.19
N PRO A 195 11.36 7.41 4.95
CA PRO A 195 11.40 7.93 6.32
C PRO A 195 12.04 6.92 7.29
N ASN A 196 12.29 7.37 8.51
CA ASN A 196 12.53 6.47 9.63
C ASN A 196 11.21 5.80 10.09
N ALA A 197 11.31 4.83 11.01
CA ALA A 197 10.15 4.08 11.48
C ALA A 197 9.10 4.97 12.20
N ASP A 198 9.52 5.90 13.05
CA ASP A 198 8.59 6.74 13.80
C ASP A 198 7.79 7.69 12.90
N GLU A 199 8.42 8.21 11.88
CA GLU A 199 7.75 9.01 10.85
C GLU A 199 6.81 8.14 10.00
N ALA A 200 7.22 6.93 9.64
CA ALA A 200 6.40 6.00 8.88
C ALA A 200 5.17 5.50 9.67
N LEU A 201 5.26 5.40 10.99
CA LEU A 201 4.11 5.07 11.84
C LEU A 201 3.02 6.15 11.82
N LYS A 202 3.36 7.41 11.60
CA LYS A 202 2.37 8.49 11.41
C LYS A 202 1.63 8.36 10.08
N PHE A 203 2.29 7.76 9.08
CA PHE A 203 1.68 7.49 7.78
C PHE A 203 0.78 6.24 7.83
N CYS A 204 1.31 5.11 8.29
CA CYS A 204 0.56 3.86 8.32
C CYS A 204 1.01 2.95 9.47
N ILE A 205 0.05 2.41 10.20
CA ILE A 205 0.26 1.34 11.18
C ILE A 205 -0.39 0.07 10.63
N GLU A 206 0.34 -1.05 10.67
CA GLU A 206 -0.19 -2.37 10.35
C GLU A 206 -0.26 -3.24 11.60
N MET A 207 0.85 -3.36 12.33
CA MET A 207 1.00 -4.28 13.44
C MET A 207 1.29 -3.54 14.73
N GLU A 208 1.05 -4.22 15.87
CA GLU A 208 1.31 -3.70 17.21
C GLU A 208 0.68 -2.30 17.42
N PRO A 209 -0.66 -2.15 17.23
CA PRO A 209 -1.31 -0.84 17.23
C PRO A 209 -1.11 -0.05 18.51
N GLU A 210 -1.16 -0.69 19.67
CA GLU A 210 -0.97 -0.05 20.96
C GLU A 210 0.46 0.50 21.11
N GLU A 211 1.48 -0.32 20.80
CA GLU A 211 2.88 0.12 20.82
C GLU A 211 3.13 1.27 19.85
N ALA A 212 2.59 1.15 18.63
CA ALA A 212 2.73 2.16 17.59
C ALA A 212 2.10 3.50 18.00
N LEU A 213 0.88 3.49 18.54
CA LEU A 213 0.20 4.70 19.03
C LEU A 213 0.92 5.32 20.24
N ASN A 214 1.41 4.51 21.18
CA ASN A 214 2.21 5.00 22.30
C ASN A 214 3.50 5.69 21.83
N ARG A 215 4.11 5.23 20.73
CA ARG A 215 5.30 5.85 20.14
C ARG A 215 5.02 7.17 19.43
N THR A 216 3.87 7.26 18.74
CA THR A 216 3.54 8.45 17.93
C THR A 216 2.73 9.50 18.68
N GLY A 217 2.01 9.11 19.74
CA GLY A 217 1.12 9.97 20.51
C GLY A 217 -0.13 10.44 19.76
N SER A 218 -0.38 9.94 18.55
CA SER A 218 -1.52 10.36 17.71
C SER A 218 -1.94 9.27 16.73
N LEU A 219 -3.21 9.33 16.28
CA LEU A 219 -3.69 8.45 15.21
C LEU A 219 -2.87 8.66 13.93
N PRO A 220 -2.54 7.57 13.20
CA PRO A 220 -1.86 7.66 11.91
C PRO A 220 -2.77 8.25 10.83
N PHE A 221 -2.23 8.54 9.67
CA PHE A 221 -3.01 8.85 8.48
C PHE A 221 -3.87 7.64 8.07
N THR A 222 -3.28 6.44 8.05
CA THR A 222 -3.94 5.20 7.65
C THR A 222 -3.56 4.02 8.55
N VAL A 223 -4.34 2.95 8.49
CA VAL A 223 -3.97 1.62 9.02
C VAL A 223 -4.21 0.56 7.96
N HIS A 224 -3.41 -0.51 7.98
CA HIS A 224 -3.50 -1.62 7.04
C HIS A 224 -3.74 -2.94 7.79
N ALA A 225 -4.46 -3.86 7.15
CA ALA A 225 -4.81 -5.17 7.69
C ALA A 225 -5.36 -5.10 9.14
N TYR A 226 -6.12 -4.03 9.43
CA TYR A 226 -6.58 -3.71 10.77
C TYR A 226 -7.48 -4.79 11.37
N MET A 227 -8.28 -5.48 10.54
CA MET A 227 -9.10 -6.60 10.97
C MET A 227 -8.26 -7.79 11.44
N ARG A 228 -7.09 -7.97 10.87
CA ARG A 228 -6.17 -9.07 11.19
C ARG A 228 -5.33 -8.80 12.44
N TYR A 229 -4.87 -7.57 12.62
CA TYR A 229 -3.84 -7.23 13.61
C TYR A 229 -4.32 -6.34 14.75
N GLY A 230 -5.61 -6.00 14.82
CA GLY A 230 -6.10 -5.14 15.88
C GLY A 230 -7.55 -4.71 15.74
N ALA A 231 -8.44 -5.59 15.26
CA ALA A 231 -9.84 -5.25 15.00
C ALA A 231 -10.53 -4.55 16.19
N ASP A 232 -10.46 -5.14 17.36
CA ASP A 232 -11.13 -4.59 18.56
C ASP A 232 -10.47 -3.30 19.05
N TYR A 233 -9.17 -3.17 18.88
CA TYR A 233 -8.43 -1.94 19.21
C TYR A 233 -8.85 -0.77 18.29
N TRP A 234 -8.91 -1.02 16.98
CA TRP A 234 -9.23 0.01 15.99
C TRP A 234 -10.70 0.43 15.98
N LYS A 235 -11.63 -0.45 16.37
CA LYS A 235 -13.06 -0.11 16.48
C LYS A 235 -13.34 1.15 17.32
N ALA A 236 -12.55 1.36 18.37
CA ALA A 236 -12.71 2.55 19.23
C ALA A 236 -12.41 3.89 18.52
N TYR A 237 -11.73 3.86 17.38
CA TYR A 237 -11.30 5.02 16.62
C TYR A 237 -11.96 5.14 15.26
N MET A 238 -12.72 4.13 14.83
CA MET A 238 -13.39 4.09 13.53
C MET A 238 -14.86 4.44 13.71
N PRO A 239 -15.38 5.49 13.03
CA PRO A 239 -16.81 5.79 13.04
C PRO A 239 -17.60 4.64 12.41
N ASP A 240 -18.85 4.49 12.81
CA ASP A 240 -19.81 3.51 12.27
C ASP A 240 -20.09 3.75 10.79
#